data_1411cded476f81d75e64b52aff9fe607
#
_entry.id   1411cded476f81d75e64b52aff9fe607
#
_cell.length_a   1.000
_cell.length_b   1.000
_cell.length_c   1.000
_cell.angle_alpha   90.00
_cell.angle_beta   90.00
_cell.angle_gamma   90.00
#
_symmetry.space_group_name_H-M   'P 1'
#
loop_
_entity.id
_entity.type
_entity.pdbx_description
1 polymer ?
#
loop_
_entity_poly.entity_id
_entity_poly.type
_entity_poly.pdbx_seq_one_letter_code
_entity_poly.pdbx_strand_id
1 'polypeptide(L)'
;MLELKKRPYFTPNDPEFIGSDDAESIQKAIDTASQLGVNRVVIPRINARTQKPEWLIKRTILLPSNMTVVLDNCYMEQCQSAYCQMFTNSLAHEVEGRLPENEQHNIVITGVGNVTLSGGKPNGLLERTSGRNGLPSIWRNHIMYFHNARDIVIENIRIKDQRWWGICFLFCRYCRLSNIDISVIPHVGNQDGIDLRRGCNNFIIENITGRSGDDLIALTNISNKHETVWAVEGRDPDTHDIIIRNVKGDSNYCFMLRLLNHDGNKMYNISVDGLYDVSKPESKQRPGAAICIGSHLYYSFRAAELGETRNISINNISSRGEAAVLISNTLADSYFSNIKTFSDNADIIKTTGLRADLKNVIFDGLFSAGDQMDMLDDTPYEEPVGSILNFECATLGENVVVKNAFAKKLGVAFHLGKNMKVDAKNINIETLGIMLEKGEGSSLTLDGKEV
;
A
#
# COMPACT_ATOMS: atom_id res chain seq x y z
N MET A 1 -43.83 5.10 -6.60
CA MET A 1 -42.70 5.03 -7.56
C MET A 1 -42.38 6.37 -8.23
N LEU A 2 -43.33 7.09 -8.85
CA LEU A 2 -43.05 8.40 -9.51
C LEU A 2 -42.54 9.49 -8.56
N GLU A 3 -42.98 9.53 -7.30
CA GLU A 3 -42.47 10.50 -6.31
C GLU A 3 -41.07 10.16 -5.81
N LEU A 4 -40.75 8.89 -5.66
CA LEU A 4 -39.41 8.43 -5.27
C LEU A 4 -38.35 8.80 -6.33
N LYS A 5 -38.68 8.72 -7.62
CA LYS A 5 -37.78 9.12 -8.71
C LYS A 5 -37.41 10.62 -8.70
N LYS A 6 -38.15 11.45 -8.02
CA LYS A 6 -37.86 12.89 -7.91
C LYS A 6 -36.92 13.23 -6.76
N ARG A 7 -36.62 12.30 -5.88
CA ARG A 7 -35.68 12.53 -4.76
C ARG A 7 -34.25 12.64 -5.29
N PRO A 8 -33.46 13.58 -4.79
CA PRO A 8 -32.05 13.74 -5.20
C PRO A 8 -31.15 12.64 -4.62
N TYR A 9 -31.60 11.94 -3.60
CA TYR A 9 -30.92 10.79 -2.93
C TYR A 9 -31.91 10.02 -2.07
N PHE A 10 -31.49 8.82 -1.64
CA PHE A 10 -32.15 8.04 -0.59
C PHE A 10 -31.28 7.95 0.66
N THR A 11 -31.91 7.63 1.78
CA THR A 11 -31.21 7.36 3.05
C THR A 11 -31.75 6.08 3.67
N PRO A 12 -30.90 5.24 4.29
CA PRO A 12 -31.37 4.04 5.00
C PRO A 12 -32.30 4.36 6.18
N ASN A 13 -32.45 5.64 6.53
CA ASN A 13 -33.38 6.13 7.56
C ASN A 13 -34.81 6.37 7.04
N ASP A 14 -35.01 6.35 5.71
CA ASP A 14 -36.36 6.43 5.15
C ASP A 14 -37.19 5.21 5.63
N PRO A 15 -38.43 5.38 6.07
CA PRO A 15 -39.22 4.32 6.69
C PRO A 15 -39.34 3.05 5.83
N GLU A 16 -39.40 3.22 4.51
CA GLU A 16 -39.50 2.12 3.53
C GLU A 16 -38.23 1.26 3.46
N PHE A 17 -37.06 1.73 3.94
CA PHE A 17 -35.80 1.01 3.89
C PHE A 17 -35.40 0.38 5.21
N ILE A 18 -36.10 0.69 6.31
CA ILE A 18 -35.76 0.12 7.61
C ILE A 18 -35.87 -1.41 7.55
N GLY A 19 -34.72 -2.06 7.76
CA GLY A 19 -34.58 -3.52 7.74
C GLY A 19 -34.43 -4.13 9.12
N SER A 20 -34.16 -5.43 9.16
CA SER A 20 -33.91 -6.17 10.41
C SER A 20 -32.55 -5.81 11.03
N ASP A 21 -31.60 -5.35 10.22
CA ASP A 21 -30.30 -4.83 10.66
C ASP A 21 -29.88 -3.62 9.79
N ASP A 22 -28.75 -3.00 10.18
CA ASP A 22 -28.27 -1.78 9.55
C ASP A 22 -27.82 -2.01 8.12
N ALA A 23 -27.14 -3.13 7.84
CA ALA A 23 -26.68 -3.47 6.50
C ALA A 23 -27.86 -3.73 5.56
N GLU A 24 -28.95 -4.34 6.05
CA GLU A 24 -30.18 -4.52 5.25
C GLU A 24 -30.84 -3.18 4.94
N SER A 25 -30.90 -2.25 5.89
CA SER A 25 -31.45 -0.93 5.66
C SER A 25 -30.67 -0.16 4.59
N ILE A 26 -29.34 -0.21 4.66
CA ILE A 26 -28.45 0.41 3.68
C ILE A 26 -28.62 -0.26 2.31
N GLN A 27 -28.66 -1.60 2.27
CA GLN A 27 -28.78 -2.32 1.00
C GLN A 27 -30.11 -2.02 0.30
N LYS A 28 -31.24 -2.00 1.04
CA LYS A 28 -32.56 -1.62 0.48
C LYS A 28 -32.54 -0.21 -0.16
N ALA A 29 -31.90 0.75 0.51
CA ALA A 29 -31.76 2.09 -0.04
C ALA A 29 -30.92 2.09 -1.32
N ILE A 30 -29.80 1.36 -1.37
CA ILE A 30 -28.92 1.22 -2.53
C ILE A 30 -29.64 0.54 -3.69
N ASP A 31 -30.30 -0.58 -3.45
CA ASP A 31 -31.01 -1.35 -4.49
C ASP A 31 -32.12 -0.51 -5.11
N THR A 32 -32.89 0.19 -4.27
CA THR A 32 -33.97 1.07 -4.76
C THR A 32 -33.40 2.27 -5.52
N ALA A 33 -32.31 2.89 -5.02
CA ALA A 33 -31.63 3.97 -5.73
C ALA A 33 -31.17 3.55 -7.12
N SER A 34 -30.57 2.36 -7.23
CA SER A 34 -30.12 1.80 -8.49
C SER A 34 -31.30 1.51 -9.45
N GLN A 35 -32.34 0.82 -8.96
CA GLN A 35 -33.54 0.48 -9.76
C GLN A 35 -34.27 1.71 -10.30
N LEU A 36 -34.28 2.79 -9.53
CA LEU A 36 -34.96 4.04 -9.92
C LEU A 36 -34.07 5.04 -10.68
N GLY A 37 -32.76 4.72 -10.82
CA GLY A 37 -31.81 5.61 -11.49
C GLY A 37 -31.46 6.88 -10.71
N VAL A 38 -31.73 6.92 -9.39
CA VAL A 38 -31.32 8.01 -8.48
C VAL A 38 -29.82 7.94 -8.20
N ASN A 39 -29.29 6.71 -8.06
CA ASN A 39 -27.87 6.40 -7.99
C ASN A 39 -27.10 7.11 -6.86
N ARG A 40 -27.79 7.54 -5.82
CA ARG A 40 -27.18 8.24 -4.67
C ARG A 40 -27.86 7.84 -3.36
N VAL A 41 -27.05 7.43 -2.38
CA VAL A 41 -27.49 7.09 -1.02
C VAL A 41 -26.66 7.90 -0.03
N VAL A 42 -27.33 8.51 0.97
CA VAL A 42 -26.69 9.25 2.05
C VAL A 42 -26.88 8.46 3.34
N ILE A 43 -25.78 8.05 3.97
CA ILE A 43 -25.76 7.37 5.28
C ILE A 43 -25.48 8.43 6.35
N PRO A 44 -26.48 8.87 7.13
CA PRO A 44 -26.31 9.95 8.07
C PRO A 44 -25.74 9.47 9.40
N ARG A 45 -25.36 10.42 10.27
CA ARG A 45 -24.81 10.15 11.60
C ARG A 45 -25.72 9.31 12.46
N ILE A 46 -27.01 9.66 12.55
CA ILE A 46 -27.95 8.97 13.42
C ILE A 46 -28.68 7.89 12.64
N ASN A 47 -28.62 6.70 13.14
CA ASN A 47 -29.35 5.54 12.66
C ASN A 47 -30.78 5.56 13.19
N ALA A 48 -31.79 5.76 12.32
CA ALA A 48 -33.18 5.87 12.73
C ALA A 48 -33.73 4.57 13.38
N ARG A 49 -33.20 3.40 12.99
CA ARG A 49 -33.62 2.12 13.55
C ARG A 49 -33.21 1.95 15.01
N THR A 50 -31.98 2.40 15.37
CA THR A 50 -31.40 2.21 16.71
C THR A 50 -31.38 3.48 17.55
N GLN A 51 -31.62 4.65 16.96
CA GLN A 51 -31.47 5.99 17.55
C GLN A 51 -30.04 6.29 18.04
N LYS A 52 -29.03 5.58 17.48
CA LYS A 52 -27.62 5.73 17.87
C LYS A 52 -26.79 6.37 16.76
N PRO A 53 -25.67 7.02 17.09
CA PRO A 53 -24.74 7.60 16.11
C PRO A 53 -23.76 6.55 15.56
N GLU A 54 -24.26 5.36 15.27
CA GLU A 54 -23.45 4.22 14.77
C GLU A 54 -24.25 3.33 13.83
N TRP A 55 -23.54 2.70 12.91
CA TRP A 55 -24.06 1.71 11.96
C TRP A 55 -23.27 0.40 12.11
N LEU A 56 -23.93 -0.68 12.55
CA LEU A 56 -23.30 -1.97 12.82
C LEU A 56 -23.49 -2.92 11.64
N ILE A 57 -22.39 -3.27 11.00
CA ILE A 57 -22.39 -4.05 9.74
C ILE A 57 -22.19 -5.53 10.03
N LYS A 58 -23.21 -6.32 9.76
CA LYS A 58 -23.23 -7.79 9.96
C LYS A 58 -23.07 -8.57 8.67
N ARG A 59 -23.33 -7.95 7.53
CA ARG A 59 -23.21 -8.51 6.19
C ARG A 59 -22.66 -7.45 5.22
N THR A 60 -22.07 -7.89 4.15
CA THR A 60 -21.51 -7.03 3.12
C THR A 60 -22.58 -6.17 2.44
N ILE A 61 -22.29 -4.89 2.26
CA ILE A 61 -23.07 -3.96 1.46
C ILE A 61 -22.54 -4.01 0.02
N LEU A 62 -23.41 -4.38 -0.91
CA LEU A 62 -23.11 -4.59 -2.32
C LEU A 62 -23.39 -3.30 -3.12
N LEU A 63 -22.39 -2.83 -3.86
CA LEU A 63 -22.46 -1.61 -4.64
C LEU A 63 -22.62 -1.93 -6.14
N PRO A 64 -23.76 -1.58 -6.77
CA PRO A 64 -23.89 -1.69 -8.22
C PRO A 64 -23.10 -0.61 -8.94
N SER A 65 -22.91 -0.74 -10.25
CA SER A 65 -22.36 0.34 -11.09
C SER A 65 -23.18 1.63 -10.98
N ASN A 66 -22.51 2.76 -11.18
CA ASN A 66 -23.12 4.11 -11.12
C ASN A 66 -23.69 4.48 -9.75
N MET A 67 -23.13 4.01 -8.65
CA MET A 67 -23.58 4.28 -7.29
C MET A 67 -22.68 5.26 -6.55
N THR A 68 -23.28 6.30 -5.99
CA THR A 68 -22.61 7.22 -5.05
C THR A 68 -23.13 6.98 -3.63
N VAL A 69 -22.25 6.61 -2.71
CA VAL A 69 -22.53 6.52 -1.28
C VAL A 69 -21.87 7.70 -0.57
N VAL A 70 -22.67 8.56 0.01
CA VAL A 70 -22.22 9.68 0.84
C VAL A 70 -22.33 9.28 2.31
N LEU A 71 -21.22 9.32 2.99
CA LEU A 71 -21.11 9.05 4.44
C LEU A 71 -21.12 10.42 5.16
N ASP A 72 -22.19 10.73 5.86
CA ASP A 72 -22.37 12.04 6.47
C ASP A 72 -22.18 11.98 8.00
N ASN A 73 -21.02 12.44 8.48
CA ASN A 73 -20.64 12.44 9.90
C ASN A 73 -20.88 11.07 10.59
N CYS A 74 -20.76 9.96 9.88
CA CYS A 74 -21.16 8.67 10.38
C CYS A 74 -20.00 7.81 10.88
N TYR A 75 -20.29 6.95 11.82
CA TYR A 75 -19.44 5.87 12.30
C TYR A 75 -20.06 4.53 11.89
N MET A 76 -19.29 3.73 11.15
CA MET A 76 -19.69 2.38 10.74
C MET A 76 -18.69 1.38 11.30
N GLU A 77 -19.18 0.26 11.85
CA GLU A 77 -18.33 -0.76 12.44
C GLU A 77 -18.76 -2.17 12.01
N GLN A 78 -17.79 -3.01 11.63
CA GLN A 78 -18.03 -4.43 11.41
C GLN A 78 -18.31 -5.12 12.75
N CYS A 79 -19.47 -5.78 12.88
CA CYS A 79 -19.80 -6.56 14.07
C CYS A 79 -18.75 -7.64 14.33
N GLN A 80 -18.40 -7.89 15.59
CA GLN A 80 -17.39 -8.89 15.94
C GLN A 80 -17.71 -10.28 15.38
N SER A 81 -18.98 -10.67 15.32
CA SER A 81 -19.43 -11.95 14.76
C SER A 81 -19.47 -12.00 13.24
N ALA A 82 -19.22 -10.89 12.54
CA ALA A 82 -19.31 -10.83 11.09
C ALA A 82 -18.01 -11.26 10.41
N TYR A 83 -18.13 -12.06 9.38
CA TYR A 83 -17.06 -12.44 8.44
C TYR A 83 -17.42 -11.88 7.06
N CYS A 84 -17.38 -10.56 6.92
CA CYS A 84 -17.80 -9.86 5.71
C CYS A 84 -16.97 -8.61 5.50
N GLN A 85 -16.84 -8.15 4.25
CA GLN A 85 -16.45 -6.78 3.94
C GLN A 85 -17.54 -5.82 4.42
N MET A 86 -17.18 -4.56 4.66
CA MET A 86 -18.19 -3.51 4.84
C MET A 86 -18.81 -3.15 3.49
N PHE A 87 -17.98 -2.86 2.47
CA PHE A 87 -18.41 -2.56 1.12
C PHE A 87 -17.67 -3.40 0.08
N THR A 88 -18.36 -3.80 -0.97
CA THR A 88 -17.75 -4.40 -2.17
C THR A 88 -18.64 -4.11 -3.40
N ASN A 89 -18.08 -4.17 -4.60
CA ASN A 89 -18.91 -4.13 -5.80
C ASN A 89 -19.71 -5.43 -5.95
N SER A 90 -20.94 -5.34 -6.46
CA SER A 90 -21.94 -6.41 -6.35
C SER A 90 -21.53 -7.75 -7.00
N LEU A 91 -20.65 -7.72 -8.00
CA LEU A 91 -20.17 -8.92 -8.68
C LEU A 91 -18.78 -9.40 -8.18
N ALA A 92 -18.21 -8.78 -7.18
CA ALA A 92 -16.82 -9.05 -6.76
C ALA A 92 -16.56 -10.50 -6.31
N HIS A 93 -17.58 -11.20 -5.86
CA HIS A 93 -17.49 -12.59 -5.40
C HIS A 93 -18.33 -13.56 -6.25
N GLU A 94 -18.84 -13.10 -7.37
CA GLU A 94 -19.62 -13.93 -8.31
C GLU A 94 -18.72 -14.43 -9.44
N VAL A 95 -19.01 -15.61 -9.95
CA VAL A 95 -18.24 -16.21 -11.05
C VAL A 95 -18.30 -15.33 -12.30
N GLU A 96 -19.45 -14.74 -12.55
CA GLU A 96 -19.71 -13.81 -13.63
C GLU A 96 -18.90 -12.52 -13.51
N GLY A 97 -18.50 -12.14 -12.28
CA GLY A 97 -17.63 -10.99 -12.01
C GLY A 97 -16.22 -11.15 -12.58
N ARG A 98 -15.82 -12.36 -13.01
CA ARG A 98 -14.52 -12.59 -13.68
C ARG A 98 -14.56 -12.34 -15.19
N LEU A 99 -15.73 -12.13 -15.76
CA LEU A 99 -15.88 -11.84 -17.16
C LEU A 99 -15.62 -10.36 -17.45
N PRO A 100 -14.81 -10.00 -18.46
CA PRO A 100 -14.45 -8.62 -18.73
C PRO A 100 -15.65 -7.73 -19.10
N GLU A 101 -16.68 -8.28 -19.72
CA GLU A 101 -17.93 -7.57 -20.05
C GLU A 101 -18.76 -7.20 -18.82
N ASN A 102 -18.53 -7.87 -17.69
CA ASN A 102 -19.21 -7.60 -16.42
C ASN A 102 -18.40 -6.65 -15.51
N GLU A 103 -17.44 -5.92 -16.07
CA GLU A 103 -16.70 -4.90 -15.37
C GLU A 103 -17.64 -3.84 -14.80
N GLN A 104 -17.66 -3.72 -13.46
CA GLN A 104 -18.47 -2.70 -12.81
C GLN A 104 -17.76 -1.34 -12.84
N HIS A 105 -18.52 -0.26 -12.76
CA HIS A 105 -17.94 1.07 -12.98
C HIS A 105 -18.69 2.20 -12.27
N ASN A 106 -17.97 3.32 -12.13
CA ASN A 106 -18.52 4.56 -11.60
C ASN A 106 -19.13 4.38 -10.20
N ILE A 107 -18.28 3.94 -9.25
CA ILE A 107 -18.64 3.74 -7.85
C ILE A 107 -17.92 4.80 -7.02
N VAL A 108 -18.66 5.56 -6.24
CA VAL A 108 -18.12 6.63 -5.40
C VAL A 108 -18.50 6.38 -3.94
N ILE A 109 -17.50 6.39 -3.04
CA ILE A 109 -17.69 6.43 -1.59
C ILE A 109 -16.99 7.69 -1.10
N THR A 110 -17.75 8.65 -0.60
CA THR A 110 -17.23 9.95 -0.17
C THR A 110 -17.73 10.32 1.23
N GLY A 111 -16.83 10.82 2.05
CA GLY A 111 -17.13 11.31 3.39
C GLY A 111 -17.43 12.79 3.43
N VAL A 112 -18.36 13.20 4.28
CA VAL A 112 -18.65 14.58 4.63
C VAL A 112 -18.53 14.72 6.15
N GLY A 113 -17.68 15.64 6.61
CA GLY A 113 -17.41 15.83 8.04
C GLY A 113 -16.61 14.67 8.65
N ASN A 114 -16.95 14.22 9.85
CA ASN A 114 -16.27 13.14 10.54
C ASN A 114 -16.83 11.77 10.14
N VAL A 115 -16.06 11.04 9.35
CA VAL A 115 -16.42 9.68 8.90
C VAL A 115 -15.38 8.68 9.36
N THR A 116 -15.84 7.60 10.01
CA THR A 116 -14.97 6.49 10.41
C THR A 116 -15.58 5.16 10.02
N LEU A 117 -14.80 4.35 9.31
CA LEU A 117 -15.10 2.97 8.98
C LEU A 117 -14.19 2.06 9.81
N SER A 118 -14.76 1.34 10.76
CA SER A 118 -14.02 0.55 11.75
C SER A 118 -14.16 -0.94 11.48
N GLY A 119 -13.05 -1.66 11.55
CA GLY A 119 -13.05 -3.12 11.62
C GLY A 119 -13.60 -3.64 12.96
N GLY A 120 -13.63 -2.78 14.01
CA GLY A 120 -14.06 -3.15 15.33
C GLY A 120 -13.14 -4.18 16.00
N LYS A 121 -13.70 -5.00 16.86
CA LYS A 121 -12.94 -6.06 17.53
C LYS A 121 -12.57 -7.19 16.57
N PRO A 122 -11.41 -7.85 16.74
CA PRO A 122 -11.04 -9.04 15.98
C PRO A 122 -12.12 -10.13 16.08
N ASN A 123 -12.43 -10.76 14.95
CA ASN A 123 -13.39 -11.86 14.86
C ASN A 123 -12.74 -13.25 14.93
N GLY A 124 -11.41 -13.31 15.14
CA GLY A 124 -10.65 -14.56 15.21
C GLY A 124 -10.25 -15.15 13.84
N LEU A 125 -10.72 -14.56 12.73
CA LEU A 125 -10.30 -14.98 11.39
C LEU A 125 -8.93 -14.37 11.08
N LEU A 126 -7.96 -15.23 10.81
CA LEU A 126 -6.61 -14.90 10.41
C LEU A 126 -6.27 -15.62 9.11
N GLU A 127 -5.24 -15.17 8.41
CA GLU A 127 -4.77 -15.83 7.19
C GLU A 127 -4.50 -17.34 7.41
N ARG A 128 -3.80 -17.67 8.48
CA ARG A 128 -3.47 -19.07 8.85
C ARG A 128 -4.69 -19.93 9.22
N THR A 129 -5.83 -19.31 9.59
CA THR A 129 -7.07 -20.03 9.95
C THR A 129 -8.11 -19.99 8.84
N SER A 130 -7.92 -19.15 7.84
CA SER A 130 -8.81 -18.95 6.70
C SER A 130 -9.07 -20.24 5.94
N GLY A 131 -10.34 -20.52 5.63
CA GLY A 131 -10.77 -21.73 4.91
C GLY A 131 -10.59 -23.03 5.68
N ARG A 132 -10.30 -22.99 6.97
CA ARG A 132 -10.17 -24.17 7.84
C ARG A 132 -11.36 -24.26 8.80
N ASN A 133 -11.72 -25.49 9.18
CA ASN A 133 -12.77 -25.74 10.20
C ASN A 133 -14.09 -25.00 9.94
N GLY A 134 -14.48 -24.84 8.68
CA GLY A 134 -15.71 -24.14 8.30
C GLY A 134 -15.63 -22.62 8.37
N LEU A 135 -14.48 -22.05 8.72
CA LEU A 135 -14.28 -20.59 8.67
C LEU A 135 -14.23 -20.12 7.19
N PRO A 136 -14.77 -18.92 6.91
CA PRO A 136 -14.73 -18.37 5.57
C PRO A 136 -13.30 -18.00 5.15
N SER A 137 -13.13 -17.66 3.88
CA SER A 137 -11.88 -17.09 3.36
C SER A 137 -11.60 -15.75 4.02
N ILE A 138 -10.32 -15.47 4.35
CA ILE A 138 -9.87 -14.19 4.89
C ILE A 138 -10.20 -13.02 3.93
N TRP A 139 -10.30 -13.29 2.64
CA TRP A 139 -10.73 -12.31 1.62
C TRP A 139 -12.16 -11.75 1.86
N ARG A 140 -12.86 -12.24 2.87
CA ARG A 140 -14.11 -11.68 3.37
C ARG A 140 -13.95 -10.69 4.52
N ASN A 141 -12.72 -10.37 4.93
CA ASN A 141 -12.46 -9.62 6.18
C ASN A 141 -11.98 -8.18 5.99
N HIS A 142 -11.92 -7.68 4.76
CA HIS A 142 -11.56 -6.29 4.45
C HIS A 142 -12.63 -5.28 4.92
N ILE A 143 -12.25 -4.02 5.07
CA ILE A 143 -13.25 -2.94 5.12
C ILE A 143 -13.87 -2.78 3.72
N MET A 144 -13.04 -2.66 2.68
CA MET A 144 -13.51 -2.56 1.30
C MET A 144 -12.73 -3.52 0.40
N TYR A 145 -13.43 -4.14 -0.52
CA TYR A 145 -12.83 -5.00 -1.54
C TYR A 145 -13.50 -4.76 -2.89
N PHE A 146 -12.70 -4.53 -3.92
CA PHE A 146 -13.20 -4.33 -5.28
C PHE A 146 -12.49 -5.27 -6.24
N HIS A 147 -13.27 -5.87 -7.14
CA HIS A 147 -12.79 -6.80 -8.13
C HIS A 147 -13.43 -6.51 -9.49
N ASN A 148 -12.63 -6.55 -10.55
CA ASN A 148 -13.05 -6.27 -11.93
C ASN A 148 -13.95 -5.01 -12.00
N ALA A 149 -13.38 -3.89 -11.60
CA ALA A 149 -14.13 -2.64 -11.56
C ALA A 149 -13.25 -1.44 -11.99
N ARG A 150 -13.88 -0.38 -12.44
CA ARG A 150 -13.21 0.84 -12.88
C ARG A 150 -13.94 2.10 -12.45
N ASP A 151 -13.26 3.23 -12.57
CA ASP A 151 -13.80 4.54 -12.22
C ASP A 151 -14.33 4.56 -10.77
N ILE A 152 -13.50 4.07 -9.82
CA ILE A 152 -13.83 4.06 -8.40
C ILE A 152 -13.18 5.28 -7.73
N VAL A 153 -13.97 6.00 -6.93
CA VAL A 153 -13.49 7.10 -6.10
C VAL A 153 -13.79 6.80 -4.63
N ILE A 154 -12.75 6.87 -3.79
CA ILE A 154 -12.87 6.72 -2.33
C ILE A 154 -12.16 7.90 -1.69
N GLU A 155 -12.87 8.70 -0.90
CA GLU A 155 -12.29 9.91 -0.37
C GLU A 155 -12.90 10.40 0.95
N ASN A 156 -12.09 11.20 1.69
CA ASN A 156 -12.52 11.91 2.89
C ASN A 156 -13.04 10.99 4.00
N ILE A 157 -12.31 9.90 4.28
CA ILE A 157 -12.68 8.90 5.29
C ILE A 157 -11.52 8.57 6.20
N ARG A 158 -11.84 8.08 7.41
CA ARG A 158 -10.91 7.38 8.29
C ARG A 158 -11.21 5.88 8.27
N ILE A 159 -10.17 5.07 8.08
CA ILE A 159 -10.19 3.62 8.30
C ILE A 159 -9.58 3.35 9.68
N LYS A 160 -10.28 2.59 10.51
CA LYS A 160 -9.84 2.29 11.87
C LYS A 160 -9.87 0.80 12.17
N ASP A 161 -8.79 0.28 12.78
CA ASP A 161 -8.70 -1.08 13.31
C ASP A 161 -9.22 -2.17 12.34
N GLN A 162 -8.83 -2.07 11.07
CA GLN A 162 -9.18 -3.09 10.06
C GLN A 162 -8.64 -4.47 10.48
N ARG A 163 -9.41 -5.53 10.17
CA ARG A 163 -9.10 -6.92 10.57
C ARG A 163 -8.20 -7.67 9.61
N TRP A 164 -8.03 -7.11 8.43
CA TRP A 164 -7.19 -7.54 7.32
C TRP A 164 -6.81 -6.26 6.58
N TRP A 165 -6.50 -6.29 5.29
CA TRP A 165 -6.24 -5.09 4.50
C TRP A 165 -7.45 -4.15 4.50
N GLY A 166 -7.21 -2.85 4.69
CA GLY A 166 -8.28 -1.85 4.80
C GLY A 166 -9.08 -1.72 3.51
N ILE A 167 -8.43 -1.31 2.42
CA ILE A 167 -9.04 -1.19 1.08
C ILE A 167 -8.22 -2.03 0.12
N CYS A 168 -8.86 -2.97 -0.55
CA CYS A 168 -8.20 -3.89 -1.49
C CYS A 168 -8.83 -3.85 -2.87
N PHE A 169 -7.99 -3.82 -3.90
CA PHE A 169 -8.38 -3.86 -5.31
C PHE A 169 -7.73 -5.05 -6.02
N LEU A 170 -8.47 -5.74 -6.86
CA LEU A 170 -8.00 -6.82 -7.72
C LEU A 170 -8.57 -6.64 -9.13
N PHE A 171 -7.72 -6.54 -10.16
CA PHE A 171 -8.11 -6.23 -11.54
C PHE A 171 -8.99 -4.98 -11.67
N CYS A 172 -8.64 -3.92 -10.92
CA CYS A 172 -9.34 -2.63 -10.98
C CYS A 172 -8.50 -1.58 -11.74
N ARG A 173 -9.18 -0.57 -12.30
CA ARG A 173 -8.52 0.47 -13.08
C ARG A 173 -9.23 1.82 -13.03
N TYR A 174 -8.47 2.90 -13.31
CA TYR A 174 -8.98 4.28 -13.31
C TYR A 174 -9.60 4.65 -11.95
N CYS A 175 -8.89 4.34 -10.86
CA CYS A 175 -9.36 4.58 -9.50
C CYS A 175 -8.62 5.74 -8.85
N ARG A 176 -9.31 6.45 -7.98
CA ARG A 176 -8.74 7.53 -7.17
C ARG A 176 -9.07 7.35 -5.70
N LEU A 177 -8.03 7.40 -4.87
CA LEU A 177 -8.13 7.38 -3.41
C LEU A 177 -7.50 8.66 -2.87
N SER A 178 -8.24 9.44 -2.07
CA SER A 178 -7.72 10.71 -1.57
C SER A 178 -8.25 11.08 -0.19
N ASN A 179 -7.42 11.78 0.60
CA ASN A 179 -7.78 12.25 1.93
C ASN A 179 -8.25 11.10 2.85
N ILE A 180 -7.44 10.04 2.95
CA ILE A 180 -7.73 8.87 3.78
C ILE A 180 -6.77 8.84 4.96
N ASP A 181 -7.32 8.70 6.16
CA ASP A 181 -6.58 8.52 7.39
C ASP A 181 -6.67 7.05 7.85
N ILE A 182 -5.54 6.40 8.08
CA ILE A 182 -5.45 5.01 8.57
C ILE A 182 -5.06 5.06 10.04
N SER A 183 -5.87 4.46 10.92
CA SER A 183 -5.65 4.52 12.36
C SER A 183 -5.77 3.15 13.00
N VAL A 184 -4.66 2.46 13.16
CA VAL A 184 -4.61 1.10 13.70
C VAL A 184 -3.86 1.05 15.02
N ILE A 185 -4.45 0.34 16.00
CA ILE A 185 -3.69 -0.22 17.11
C ILE A 185 -3.34 -1.65 16.70
N PRO A 186 -2.06 -1.96 16.41
CA PRO A 186 -1.67 -3.26 15.89
C PRO A 186 -2.04 -4.40 16.84
N HIS A 187 -2.87 -5.35 16.40
CA HIS A 187 -3.33 -6.48 17.21
C HIS A 187 -3.51 -7.78 16.44
N VAL A 188 -3.49 -7.72 15.11
CA VAL A 188 -3.48 -8.88 14.21
C VAL A 188 -2.48 -8.62 13.08
N GLY A 189 -1.97 -9.67 12.46
CA GLY A 189 -1.12 -9.54 11.27
C GLY A 189 -1.91 -9.05 10.05
N ASN A 190 -1.19 -8.49 9.07
CA ASN A 190 -1.75 -8.03 7.80
C ASN A 190 -2.84 -6.93 7.95
N GLN A 191 -2.63 -5.97 8.84
CA GLN A 191 -3.47 -4.78 8.94
C GLN A 191 -2.95 -3.66 8.02
N ASP A 192 -2.80 -3.99 6.74
CA ASP A 192 -2.38 -3.06 5.70
C ASP A 192 -3.43 -1.96 5.50
N GLY A 193 -3.02 -0.82 4.97
CA GLY A 193 -3.93 0.29 4.70
C GLY A 193 -4.64 0.14 3.36
N ILE A 194 -3.90 0.24 2.27
CA ILE A 194 -4.41 0.22 0.89
C ILE A 194 -3.61 -0.80 0.08
N ASP A 195 -4.30 -1.75 -0.53
CA ASP A 195 -3.71 -2.81 -1.34
C ASP A 195 -4.18 -2.77 -2.79
N LEU A 196 -3.24 -2.64 -3.70
CA LEU A 196 -3.46 -2.88 -5.12
C LEU A 196 -2.87 -4.26 -5.47
N ARG A 197 -3.75 -5.17 -5.84
CA ARG A 197 -3.35 -6.51 -6.22
C ARG A 197 -3.21 -6.62 -7.75
N ARG A 198 -2.94 -7.81 -8.23
CA ARG A 198 -2.74 -8.17 -9.63
C ARG A 198 -3.72 -7.48 -10.58
N GLY A 199 -3.24 -6.98 -11.73
CA GLY A 199 -4.04 -6.37 -12.78
C GLY A 199 -4.59 -4.97 -12.47
N CYS A 200 -4.12 -4.33 -11.38
CA CYS A 200 -4.50 -2.96 -11.07
C CYS A 200 -3.68 -1.94 -11.86
N ASN A 201 -4.35 -0.99 -12.50
CA ASN A 201 -3.67 0.04 -13.29
C ASN A 201 -4.42 1.38 -13.33
N ASN A 202 -3.71 2.46 -13.69
CA ASN A 202 -4.28 3.82 -13.75
C ASN A 202 -4.89 4.27 -12.40
N PHE A 203 -4.08 4.21 -11.33
CA PHE A 203 -4.48 4.66 -9.99
C PHE A 203 -3.84 6.00 -9.61
N ILE A 204 -4.59 6.81 -8.86
CA ILE A 204 -4.08 7.97 -8.13
C ILE A 204 -4.38 7.75 -6.65
N ILE A 205 -3.33 7.71 -5.81
CA ILE A 205 -3.42 7.60 -4.36
C ILE A 205 -2.74 8.83 -3.76
N GLU A 206 -3.50 9.66 -3.06
CA GLU A 206 -2.97 10.94 -2.60
C GLU A 206 -3.53 11.40 -1.24
N ASN A 207 -2.71 12.16 -0.49
CA ASN A 207 -3.10 12.70 0.81
C ASN A 207 -3.50 11.59 1.78
N ILE A 208 -2.65 10.58 1.92
CA ILE A 208 -2.84 9.47 2.86
C ILE A 208 -2.09 9.79 4.14
N THR A 209 -2.74 9.61 5.28
CA THR A 209 -2.14 9.85 6.60
C THR A 209 -2.36 8.65 7.53
N GLY A 210 -1.56 8.60 8.59
CA GLY A 210 -1.81 7.73 9.73
C GLY A 210 -0.89 6.53 9.83
N ARG A 211 -1.37 5.47 10.49
CA ARG A 211 -0.59 4.29 10.85
C ARG A 211 -1.31 3.01 10.48
N SER A 212 -0.60 2.10 9.84
CA SER A 212 -1.02 0.71 9.58
C SER A 212 -0.40 -0.27 10.58
N GLY A 213 -0.96 -1.46 10.66
CA GLY A 213 -0.38 -2.57 11.43
C GLY A 213 0.57 -3.46 10.60
N ASP A 214 0.59 -3.28 9.29
CA ASP A 214 1.47 -3.90 8.30
C ASP A 214 1.81 -2.82 7.26
N ASP A 215 1.89 -3.09 5.95
CA ASP A 215 2.19 -2.07 4.94
C ASP A 215 1.12 -0.95 4.91
N LEU A 216 1.52 0.31 4.82
CA LEU A 216 0.55 1.41 4.72
C LEU A 216 -0.09 1.44 3.32
N ILE A 217 0.72 1.26 2.28
CA ILE A 217 0.28 1.07 0.90
C ILE A 217 1.07 -0.11 0.31
N ALA A 218 0.38 -1.09 -0.27
CA ALA A 218 1.00 -2.24 -0.91
C ALA A 218 0.52 -2.39 -2.38
N LEU A 219 1.47 -2.42 -3.29
CA LEU A 219 1.27 -2.84 -4.68
C LEU A 219 1.85 -4.25 -4.80
N THR A 220 0.97 -5.27 -4.87
CA THR A 220 1.38 -6.66 -4.85
C THR A 220 0.89 -7.40 -6.08
N ASN A 221 1.80 -7.65 -7.01
CA ASN A 221 1.51 -8.31 -8.29
C ASN A 221 2.12 -9.72 -8.31
N ILE A 222 1.38 -10.66 -7.73
CA ILE A 222 1.75 -12.07 -7.65
C ILE A 222 0.62 -12.97 -8.15
N SER A 223 0.94 -14.20 -8.51
CA SER A 223 -0.01 -15.20 -9.03
C SER A 223 -0.34 -16.27 -7.99
N ASN A 224 -0.70 -15.85 -6.77
CA ASN A 224 -1.11 -16.81 -5.76
C ASN A 224 -2.49 -17.42 -6.05
N LYS A 225 -2.97 -18.31 -5.19
CA LYS A 225 -4.21 -19.05 -5.40
C LYS A 225 -5.44 -18.15 -5.60
N HIS A 226 -5.57 -17.08 -4.81
CA HIS A 226 -6.74 -16.20 -4.89
C HIS A 226 -6.71 -15.38 -6.19
N GLU A 227 -5.60 -14.70 -6.46
CA GLU A 227 -5.43 -13.86 -7.65
C GLU A 227 -5.53 -14.67 -8.96
N THR A 228 -5.18 -15.96 -8.91
CA THR A 228 -5.32 -16.87 -10.05
C THR A 228 -6.78 -17.29 -10.25
N VAL A 229 -7.50 -17.66 -9.18
CA VAL A 229 -8.91 -18.06 -9.26
C VAL A 229 -9.80 -16.88 -9.67
N TRP A 230 -9.49 -15.68 -9.20
CA TRP A 230 -10.24 -14.46 -9.50
C TRP A 230 -9.63 -13.62 -10.62
N ALA A 231 -8.77 -14.21 -11.44
CA ALA A 231 -8.27 -13.53 -12.65
C ALA A 231 -9.41 -13.19 -13.59
N VAL A 232 -9.38 -11.99 -14.14
CA VAL A 232 -10.35 -11.54 -15.15
C VAL A 232 -9.89 -12.01 -16.52
N GLU A 233 -10.77 -12.70 -17.23
CA GLU A 233 -10.44 -13.32 -18.50
C GLU A 233 -9.99 -12.28 -19.54
N GLY A 234 -8.84 -12.53 -20.19
CA GLY A 234 -8.28 -11.64 -21.20
C GLY A 234 -7.78 -10.28 -20.72
N ARG A 235 -7.81 -10.03 -19.40
CA ARG A 235 -7.23 -8.80 -18.83
C ARG A 235 -5.74 -8.95 -18.58
N ASP A 236 -5.02 -7.85 -18.79
CA ASP A 236 -3.62 -7.72 -18.44
C ASP A 236 -3.42 -7.92 -16.93
N PRO A 237 -2.58 -8.87 -16.52
CA PRO A 237 -2.26 -9.08 -15.10
C PRO A 237 -1.26 -8.07 -14.54
N ASP A 238 -0.67 -7.22 -15.36
CA ASP A 238 0.36 -6.28 -14.96
C ASP A 238 -0.19 -5.16 -14.06
N THR A 239 0.68 -4.61 -13.22
CA THR A 239 0.37 -3.48 -12.33
C THR A 239 1.15 -2.27 -12.82
N HIS A 240 0.45 -1.22 -13.27
CA HIS A 240 1.12 -0.10 -13.95
C HIS A 240 0.34 1.21 -13.93
N ASP A 241 1.02 2.31 -14.33
CA ASP A 241 0.44 3.66 -14.44
C ASP A 241 -0.18 4.12 -13.10
N ILE A 242 0.63 4.10 -12.02
CA ILE A 242 0.18 4.43 -10.67
C ILE A 242 0.92 5.66 -10.17
N ILE A 243 0.18 6.61 -9.64
CA ILE A 243 0.68 7.81 -8.99
C ILE A 243 0.35 7.77 -7.50
N ILE A 244 1.38 7.88 -6.66
CA ILE A 244 1.26 7.97 -5.19
C ILE A 244 1.91 9.27 -4.75
N ARG A 245 1.17 10.12 -4.01
CA ARG A 245 1.70 11.41 -3.59
C ARG A 245 1.20 11.90 -2.25
N ASN A 246 2.05 12.65 -1.54
CA ASN A 246 1.73 13.26 -0.25
C ASN A 246 1.21 12.23 0.78
N VAL A 247 2.04 11.25 1.09
CA VAL A 247 1.79 10.24 2.12
C VAL A 247 2.58 10.58 3.38
N LYS A 248 1.90 10.69 4.53
CA LYS A 248 2.50 11.00 5.83
C LYS A 248 2.04 9.98 6.85
N GLY A 249 2.88 9.05 7.20
CA GLY A 249 2.45 7.99 8.09
C GLY A 249 3.59 7.17 8.67
N ASP A 250 3.20 6.08 9.27
CA ASP A 250 4.12 5.04 9.72
C ASP A 250 3.49 3.65 9.58
N SER A 251 4.27 2.62 9.85
CA SER A 251 3.80 1.24 9.89
C SER A 251 4.44 0.48 11.05
N ASN A 252 3.85 -0.65 11.43
CA ASN A 252 4.35 -1.46 12.53
C ASN A 252 5.32 -2.52 12.01
N TYR A 253 6.63 -2.19 11.93
CA TYR A 253 7.73 -3.04 11.45
C TYR A 253 7.70 -3.45 9.97
N CYS A 254 6.71 -2.97 9.20
CA CYS A 254 6.63 -3.19 7.75
C CYS A 254 7.03 -1.95 6.96
N PHE A 255 6.37 -1.62 5.88
CA PHE A 255 6.79 -0.54 4.99
C PHE A 255 5.68 0.51 4.83
N MET A 256 6.06 1.73 4.57
CA MET A 256 5.07 2.73 4.18
C MET A 256 4.58 2.46 2.74
N LEU A 257 5.47 1.97 1.88
CA LEU A 257 5.13 1.53 0.53
C LEU A 257 5.86 0.24 0.18
N ARG A 258 5.11 -0.78 -0.20
CA ARG A 258 5.64 -2.02 -0.79
C ARG A 258 5.34 -2.08 -2.27
N LEU A 259 6.34 -2.42 -3.08
CA LEU A 259 6.23 -2.72 -4.51
C LEU A 259 6.67 -4.17 -4.73
N LEU A 260 5.76 -5.12 -4.60
CA LEU A 260 6.06 -6.56 -4.71
C LEU A 260 5.59 -7.09 -6.06
N ASN A 261 6.53 -7.53 -6.89
CA ASN A 261 6.25 -8.11 -8.21
C ASN A 261 6.97 -9.46 -8.37
N HIS A 262 6.21 -10.50 -8.74
CA HIS A 262 6.73 -11.85 -8.96
C HIS A 262 5.97 -12.57 -10.09
N ASP A 263 6.36 -13.81 -10.38
CA ASP A 263 5.63 -14.79 -11.21
C ASP A 263 5.49 -14.41 -12.69
N GLY A 264 6.42 -13.58 -13.20
CA GLY A 264 6.41 -13.15 -14.59
C GLY A 264 5.44 -12.01 -14.91
N ASN A 265 4.69 -11.55 -13.91
CA ASN A 265 3.92 -10.31 -14.04
C ASN A 265 4.88 -9.11 -14.13
N LYS A 266 4.41 -7.99 -14.64
CA LYS A 266 5.21 -6.77 -14.75
C LYS A 266 4.64 -5.67 -13.85
N MET A 267 5.55 -4.87 -13.30
CA MET A 267 5.22 -3.69 -12.50
C MET A 267 6.02 -2.51 -13.06
N TYR A 268 5.32 -1.49 -13.59
CA TYR A 268 5.99 -0.40 -14.28
C TYR A 268 5.19 0.91 -14.30
N ASN A 269 5.85 2.01 -14.68
CA ASN A 269 5.25 3.35 -14.73
C ASN A 269 4.65 3.76 -13.38
N ILE A 270 5.41 3.62 -12.30
CA ILE A 270 4.98 4.00 -10.96
C ILE A 270 5.72 5.26 -10.54
N SER A 271 4.97 6.28 -10.18
CA SER A 271 5.49 7.56 -9.69
C SER A 271 5.12 7.76 -8.24
N VAL A 272 6.11 8.00 -7.38
CA VAL A 272 5.95 8.29 -5.96
C VAL A 272 6.56 9.66 -5.65
N ASP A 273 5.78 10.58 -5.10
CA ASP A 273 6.27 11.91 -4.73
C ASP A 273 5.76 12.32 -3.34
N GLY A 274 6.68 12.41 -2.39
CA GLY A 274 6.36 12.77 -1.02
C GLY A 274 5.85 11.60 -0.19
N LEU A 275 6.79 10.83 0.39
CA LEU A 275 6.51 9.77 1.36
C LEU A 275 7.30 10.08 2.64
N TYR A 276 6.59 10.48 3.69
CA TYR A 276 7.19 11.01 4.91
C TYR A 276 6.89 10.10 6.10
N ASP A 277 7.90 9.43 6.61
CA ASP A 277 7.83 8.69 7.86
C ASP A 277 7.71 9.67 9.03
N VAL A 278 6.58 9.60 9.73
CA VAL A 278 6.26 10.44 10.88
C VAL A 278 6.31 9.66 12.20
N SER A 279 6.89 8.46 12.19
CA SER A 279 7.12 7.69 13.41
C SER A 279 7.97 8.52 14.39
N LYS A 280 7.73 8.30 15.70
CA LYS A 280 8.47 9.03 16.72
C LYS A 280 9.91 8.52 16.78
N PRO A 281 10.91 9.41 16.99
CA PRO A 281 12.31 9.01 17.10
C PRO A 281 12.57 7.91 18.13
N GLU A 282 11.85 7.97 19.26
CA GLU A 282 11.94 7.00 20.35
C GLU A 282 11.10 5.73 20.15
N SER A 283 10.35 5.63 19.06
CA SER A 283 9.47 4.48 18.82
C SER A 283 10.28 3.26 18.39
N LYS A 284 10.12 2.16 19.11
CA LYS A 284 10.62 0.84 18.67
C LYS A 284 9.76 0.24 17.55
N GLN A 285 8.51 0.69 17.42
CA GLN A 285 7.55 0.25 16.39
C GLN A 285 7.50 1.29 15.27
N ARG A 286 8.41 1.22 14.32
CA ARG A 286 8.52 2.10 13.17
C ARG A 286 8.69 1.29 11.89
N PRO A 287 8.52 1.86 10.70
CA PRO A 287 8.75 1.13 9.45
C PRO A 287 10.16 0.54 9.39
N GLY A 288 10.30 -0.65 8.82
CA GLY A 288 11.63 -1.21 8.50
C GLY A 288 12.33 -0.39 7.42
N ALA A 289 11.56 0.10 6.44
CA ALA A 289 11.98 1.10 5.47
C ALA A 289 10.77 1.92 5.01
N ALA A 290 11.02 3.12 4.47
CA ALA A 290 9.93 3.87 3.85
C ALA A 290 9.40 3.14 2.61
N ILE A 291 10.29 2.60 1.79
CA ILE A 291 9.92 1.86 0.57
C ILE A 291 10.63 0.51 0.54
N CYS A 292 9.90 -0.55 0.20
CA CYS A 292 10.45 -1.86 -0.13
C CYS A 292 10.05 -2.25 -1.56
N ILE A 293 11.04 -2.53 -2.41
CA ILE A 293 10.85 -3.02 -3.77
C ILE A 293 11.19 -4.49 -3.78
N GLY A 294 10.20 -5.35 -4.05
CA GLY A 294 10.33 -6.79 -3.97
C GLY A 294 10.09 -7.34 -2.57
N SER A 295 10.35 -8.61 -2.42
CA SER A 295 10.37 -9.36 -1.17
C SER A 295 10.95 -10.74 -1.44
N HIS A 296 11.12 -11.57 -0.39
CA HIS A 296 11.33 -13.00 -0.57
C HIS A 296 10.08 -13.68 -1.16
N LEU A 297 10.27 -14.89 -1.69
CA LEU A 297 9.16 -15.68 -2.23
C LEU A 297 8.20 -16.08 -1.11
N TYR A 298 7.03 -15.45 -1.07
CA TYR A 298 5.92 -15.89 -0.24
C TYR A 298 5.12 -16.96 -0.98
N TYR A 299 3.92 -16.70 -1.36
CA TYR A 299 3.02 -17.58 -2.10
C TYR A 299 3.24 -17.50 -3.61
N SER A 300 4.48 -17.24 -4.04
CA SER A 300 4.89 -17.01 -5.42
C SER A 300 5.68 -18.20 -5.96
N PHE A 301 5.66 -18.40 -7.27
CA PHE A 301 6.34 -19.51 -7.94
C PHE A 301 7.79 -19.15 -8.33
N ARG A 302 8.03 -17.88 -8.69
CA ARG A 302 9.37 -17.37 -9.00
C ARG A 302 9.52 -15.89 -8.66
N ALA A 303 10.75 -15.48 -8.36
CA ALA A 303 11.10 -14.07 -8.24
C ALA A 303 11.01 -13.35 -9.60
N ALA A 304 10.81 -12.04 -9.60
CA ALA A 304 10.85 -11.24 -10.82
C ALA A 304 12.23 -11.31 -11.47
N GLU A 305 12.26 -11.33 -12.80
CA GLU A 305 13.45 -11.20 -13.62
C GLU A 305 13.72 -9.73 -13.95
N LEU A 306 14.99 -9.46 -14.32
CA LEU A 306 15.40 -8.09 -14.66
C LEU A 306 14.55 -7.52 -15.80
N GLY A 307 13.96 -6.35 -15.58
CA GLY A 307 13.04 -5.69 -16.50
C GLY A 307 11.54 -5.97 -16.23
N GLU A 308 11.19 -6.91 -15.37
CA GLU A 308 9.79 -7.12 -14.97
C GLU A 308 9.33 -6.04 -13.96
N THR A 309 10.24 -5.50 -13.14
CA THR A 309 10.01 -4.30 -12.33
C THR A 309 10.87 -3.17 -12.90
N ARG A 310 10.25 -2.15 -13.47
CA ARG A 310 10.94 -1.08 -14.20
C ARG A 310 10.16 0.23 -14.26
N ASN A 311 10.88 1.28 -14.67
CA ASN A 311 10.31 2.63 -14.82
C ASN A 311 9.57 3.10 -13.56
N ILE A 312 10.29 3.01 -12.43
CA ILE A 312 9.84 3.46 -11.12
C ILE A 312 10.52 4.80 -10.84
N SER A 313 9.74 5.83 -10.62
CA SER A 313 10.22 7.17 -10.27
C SER A 313 9.83 7.50 -8.82
N ILE A 314 10.82 7.74 -7.96
CA ILE A 314 10.63 7.99 -6.53
C ILE A 314 11.30 9.29 -6.16
N ASN A 315 10.53 10.20 -5.54
CA ASN A 315 11.02 11.52 -5.16
C ASN A 315 10.51 11.94 -3.77
N ASN A 316 11.32 12.71 -3.03
CA ASN A 316 10.95 13.32 -1.75
C ASN A 316 10.57 12.29 -0.66
N ILE A 317 11.52 11.45 -0.29
CA ILE A 317 11.33 10.40 0.71
C ILE A 317 12.08 10.73 2.01
N SER A 318 11.45 10.49 3.15
CA SER A 318 12.15 10.47 4.43
C SER A 318 11.80 9.23 5.24
N SER A 319 12.80 8.63 5.89
CA SER A 319 12.67 7.39 6.66
C SER A 319 13.35 7.48 8.02
N ARG A 320 12.74 6.85 9.00
CA ARG A 320 13.31 6.55 10.32
C ARG A 320 13.61 5.05 10.51
N GLY A 321 13.38 4.26 9.47
CA GLY A 321 13.66 2.82 9.47
C GLY A 321 15.13 2.48 9.31
N GLU A 322 15.43 1.19 9.19
CA GLU A 322 16.80 0.68 8.97
C GLU A 322 17.36 1.06 7.59
N ALA A 323 16.48 1.35 6.65
CA ALA A 323 16.82 1.91 5.34
C ALA A 323 15.77 2.93 4.89
N ALA A 324 16.12 3.82 3.98
CA ALA A 324 15.08 4.62 3.32
C ALA A 324 14.43 3.83 2.19
N VAL A 325 15.23 3.17 1.36
CA VAL A 325 14.76 2.30 0.29
C VAL A 325 15.41 0.92 0.42
N LEU A 326 14.59 -0.10 0.48
CA LEU A 326 15.01 -1.50 0.50
C LEU A 326 14.68 -2.15 -0.84
N ILE A 327 15.68 -2.72 -1.50
CA ILE A 327 15.53 -3.41 -2.79
C ILE A 327 15.79 -4.89 -2.55
N SER A 328 14.74 -5.70 -2.60
CA SER A 328 14.77 -7.15 -2.32
C SER A 328 14.60 -8.01 -3.58
N ASN A 329 14.62 -7.39 -4.76
CA ASN A 329 14.45 -8.05 -6.04
C ASN A 329 15.07 -7.19 -7.16
N THR A 330 14.86 -7.58 -8.41
CA THR A 330 15.41 -6.88 -9.57
C THR A 330 14.72 -5.54 -9.84
N LEU A 331 15.48 -4.57 -10.38
CA LEU A 331 14.95 -3.25 -10.72
C LEU A 331 15.68 -2.71 -11.97
N ALA A 332 14.91 -2.18 -12.92
CA ALA A 332 15.47 -1.58 -14.14
C ALA A 332 14.91 -0.18 -14.42
N ASP A 333 15.65 0.62 -15.21
CA ASP A 333 15.19 1.87 -15.82
C ASP A 333 14.48 2.81 -14.82
N SER A 334 15.08 3.05 -13.65
CA SER A 334 14.39 3.69 -12.52
C SER A 334 15.19 4.86 -11.94
N TYR A 335 14.49 5.84 -11.39
CA TYR A 335 15.05 7.07 -10.88
C TYR A 335 14.57 7.38 -9.45
N PHE A 336 15.52 7.63 -8.56
CA PHE A 336 15.29 7.95 -7.15
C PHE A 336 15.92 9.29 -6.83
N SER A 337 15.17 10.19 -6.22
CA SER A 337 15.69 11.51 -5.87
C SER A 337 15.21 12.03 -4.53
N ASN A 338 16.03 12.86 -3.90
CA ASN A 338 15.72 13.50 -2.62
C ASN A 338 15.32 12.49 -1.53
N ILE A 339 16.19 11.52 -1.27
CA ILE A 339 15.98 10.45 -0.29
C ILE A 339 16.75 10.79 1.00
N LYS A 340 16.05 10.81 2.13
CA LYS A 340 16.63 11.16 3.43
C LYS A 340 16.44 10.04 4.46
N THR A 341 17.49 9.73 5.21
CA THR A 341 17.44 9.01 6.50
C THR A 341 17.71 9.95 7.66
N PHE A 342 17.23 9.59 8.86
CA PHE A 342 17.46 10.35 10.10
C PHE A 342 18.53 9.71 10.99
N SER A 343 19.04 8.53 10.69
CA SER A 343 20.00 7.80 11.50
C SER A 343 21.32 7.58 10.76
N ASP A 344 22.45 7.70 11.45
CA ASP A 344 23.78 7.31 10.97
C ASP A 344 23.95 5.79 10.87
N ASN A 345 23.07 5.05 11.53
CA ASN A 345 23.05 3.58 11.51
C ASN A 345 22.10 3.01 10.47
N ALA A 346 21.42 3.87 9.69
CA ALA A 346 20.54 3.47 8.61
C ALA A 346 21.24 3.54 7.26
N ASP A 347 21.01 2.55 6.41
CA ASP A 347 21.40 2.62 5.01
C ASP A 347 20.44 3.56 4.25
N ILE A 348 20.94 4.41 3.36
CA ILE A 348 20.06 5.22 2.55
C ILE A 348 19.37 4.30 1.54
N ILE A 349 20.14 3.54 0.78
CA ILE A 349 19.63 2.51 -0.15
C ILE A 349 20.27 1.18 0.21
N LYS A 350 19.46 0.15 0.41
CA LYS A 350 19.91 -1.19 0.81
C LYS A 350 19.34 -2.26 -0.12
N THR A 351 20.17 -3.23 -0.52
CA THR A 351 19.68 -4.46 -1.10
C THR A 351 19.56 -5.55 -0.05
N THR A 352 18.58 -6.42 -0.21
CA THR A 352 18.40 -7.59 0.66
C THR A 352 17.84 -8.75 -0.14
N GLY A 353 17.88 -9.95 0.43
CA GLY A 353 17.38 -11.16 -0.21
C GLY A 353 18.47 -11.91 -1.00
N LEU A 354 18.05 -12.89 -1.79
CA LEU A 354 18.97 -13.79 -2.49
C LEU A 354 19.50 -13.24 -3.80
N ARG A 355 18.81 -12.28 -4.38
CA ARG A 355 19.16 -11.69 -5.68
C ARG A 355 18.56 -10.30 -5.83
N ALA A 356 19.40 -9.32 -6.04
CA ALA A 356 18.99 -7.98 -6.42
C ALA A 356 19.84 -7.55 -7.62
N ASP A 357 19.27 -7.62 -8.81
CA ASP A 357 19.94 -7.17 -10.05
C ASP A 357 19.41 -5.79 -10.43
N LEU A 358 20.32 -4.87 -10.75
CA LEU A 358 19.99 -3.49 -11.10
C LEU A 358 20.52 -3.14 -12.48
N LYS A 359 19.70 -2.42 -13.27
CA LYS A 359 20.10 -1.93 -14.58
C LYS A 359 19.51 -0.56 -14.89
N ASN A 360 20.36 0.39 -15.30
CA ASN A 360 19.94 1.77 -15.62
C ASN A 360 19.21 2.41 -14.42
N VAL A 361 19.80 2.40 -13.22
CA VAL A 361 19.20 2.98 -12.01
C VAL A 361 20.00 4.17 -11.54
N ILE A 362 19.32 5.27 -11.31
CA ILE A 362 19.93 6.53 -10.86
C ILE A 362 19.41 6.88 -9.48
N PHE A 363 20.32 7.14 -8.54
CA PHE A 363 20.07 7.69 -7.21
C PHE A 363 20.67 9.10 -7.13
N ASP A 364 19.85 10.12 -6.85
CA ASP A 364 20.23 11.53 -6.89
C ASP A 364 19.73 12.29 -5.64
N GLY A 365 20.60 13.01 -4.96
CA GLY A 365 20.19 13.73 -3.75
C GLY A 365 19.92 12.81 -2.57
N LEU A 366 20.93 12.04 -2.15
CA LEU A 366 20.87 11.15 -1.00
C LEU A 366 21.39 11.85 0.26
N PHE A 367 20.65 11.77 1.35
CA PHE A 367 20.97 12.51 2.56
C PHE A 367 20.83 11.67 3.82
N SER A 368 21.91 11.56 4.62
CA SER A 368 21.87 11.02 5.98
C SER A 368 22.04 12.16 6.99
N ALA A 369 21.01 12.39 7.83
CA ALA A 369 20.96 13.48 8.79
C ALA A 369 21.84 13.25 10.02
N GLY A 370 21.95 12.02 10.46
CA GLY A 370 22.75 11.62 11.63
C GLY A 370 22.31 12.25 12.94
N ASP A 371 21.03 12.55 13.10
CA ASP A 371 20.50 13.26 14.27
C ASP A 371 19.51 12.43 15.10
N GLN A 372 19.23 11.19 14.71
CA GLN A 372 18.34 10.29 15.42
C GLN A 372 19.14 9.34 16.32
N MET A 373 18.77 9.27 17.59
CA MET A 373 19.21 8.17 18.46
C MET A 373 18.61 6.85 17.97
N ASP A 374 19.45 5.86 17.78
CA ASP A 374 18.97 4.52 17.45
C ASP A 374 18.49 3.83 18.74
N MET A 375 17.17 3.63 18.84
CA MET A 375 16.52 3.01 20.00
C MET A 375 16.15 1.56 19.74
N LEU A 376 16.51 1.01 18.57
CA LEU A 376 16.18 -0.39 18.24
C LEU A 376 17.05 -1.37 19.02
N ASP A 377 18.25 -0.97 19.36
CA ASP A 377 19.16 -1.75 20.18
C ASP A 377 19.44 -1.03 21.51
N ASP A 378 19.41 -1.75 22.63
CA ASP A 378 19.75 -1.21 23.95
C ASP A 378 21.28 -0.98 24.09
N THR A 379 22.06 -1.46 23.12
CA THR A 379 23.50 -1.21 22.99
C THR A 379 23.74 -0.13 21.93
N PRO A 380 24.25 1.05 22.31
CA PRO A 380 24.66 2.04 21.31
C PRO A 380 25.79 1.44 20.46
N TYR A 381 25.70 1.57 19.15
CA TYR A 381 26.83 1.26 18.27
C TYR A 381 28.01 2.17 18.62
N GLU A 382 29.17 1.58 18.93
CA GLU A 382 30.39 2.35 19.18
C GLU A 382 30.86 3.06 17.92
N GLU A 383 30.60 2.46 16.75
CA GLU A 383 30.93 3.00 15.43
C GLU A 383 29.67 3.02 14.54
N PRO A 384 29.55 4.02 13.63
CA PRO A 384 28.43 4.06 12.69
C PRO A 384 28.49 2.89 11.72
N VAL A 385 27.33 2.35 11.37
CA VAL A 385 27.21 1.20 10.45
C VAL A 385 26.43 1.53 9.17
N GLY A 386 25.83 2.71 9.06
CA GLY A 386 25.05 3.12 7.88
C GLY A 386 25.88 3.35 6.63
N SER A 387 25.24 3.25 5.47
CA SER A 387 25.83 3.40 4.14
C SER A 387 25.02 4.30 3.22
N ILE A 388 25.65 4.88 2.20
CA ILE A 388 24.94 5.48 1.06
C ILE A 388 24.28 4.39 0.25
N LEU A 389 25.07 3.39 -0.18
CA LEU A 389 24.61 2.18 -0.84
C LEU A 389 25.11 0.94 -0.10
N ASN A 390 24.20 0.14 0.41
CA ASN A 390 24.50 -1.20 0.88
C ASN A 390 23.95 -2.23 -0.12
N PHE A 391 24.77 -2.58 -1.09
CA PHE A 391 24.43 -3.52 -2.17
C PHE A 391 25.14 -4.88 -2.00
N GLU A 392 25.43 -5.26 -0.78
CA GLU A 392 26.07 -6.54 -0.46
C GLU A 392 25.33 -7.76 -1.07
N CYS A 393 24.00 -7.71 -1.10
CA CYS A 393 23.17 -8.76 -1.69
C CYS A 393 22.97 -8.66 -3.21
N ALA A 394 23.49 -7.62 -3.87
CA ALA A 394 23.38 -7.47 -5.31
C ALA A 394 24.27 -8.46 -6.05
N THR A 395 23.76 -9.01 -7.16
CA THR A 395 24.47 -9.98 -8.00
C THR A 395 24.81 -9.45 -9.39
N LEU A 396 24.21 -8.35 -9.78
CA LEU A 396 24.47 -7.62 -11.01
C LEU A 396 24.13 -6.14 -10.86
N GLY A 397 24.99 -5.24 -11.34
CA GLY A 397 24.70 -3.81 -11.46
C GLY A 397 25.29 -3.24 -12.73
N GLU A 398 24.43 -2.90 -13.69
CA GLU A 398 24.82 -2.26 -14.95
C GLU A 398 24.27 -0.84 -15.01
N ASN A 399 25.14 0.15 -15.29
CA ASN A 399 24.74 1.56 -15.37
C ASN A 399 23.99 2.04 -14.11
N VAL A 400 24.59 1.81 -12.95
CA VAL A 400 24.09 2.31 -11.64
C VAL A 400 24.83 3.61 -11.34
N VAL A 401 24.10 4.69 -11.16
CA VAL A 401 24.64 6.03 -10.94
C VAL A 401 24.18 6.59 -9.61
N VAL A 402 25.11 7.13 -8.83
CA VAL A 402 24.84 7.86 -7.57
C VAL A 402 25.35 9.28 -7.71
N LYS A 403 24.53 10.27 -7.38
CA LYS A 403 24.96 11.68 -7.42
C LYS A 403 24.40 12.46 -6.24
N ASN A 404 25.17 13.51 -5.86
CA ASN A 404 24.74 14.46 -4.87
C ASN A 404 24.37 13.80 -3.53
N ALA A 405 25.28 13.01 -2.98
CA ALA A 405 25.07 12.40 -1.67
C ALA A 405 25.80 13.20 -0.58
N PHE A 406 25.11 13.40 0.52
CA PHE A 406 25.64 13.98 1.74
C PHE A 406 25.36 13.09 2.94
N ALA A 407 26.36 12.88 3.78
CA ALA A 407 26.21 12.22 5.07
C ALA A 407 27.11 12.84 6.13
N LYS A 408 26.61 12.95 7.36
CA LYS A 408 27.43 13.39 8.51
C LYS A 408 28.40 12.32 8.94
N LYS A 409 27.94 11.08 9.08
CA LYS A 409 28.74 10.00 9.59
C LYS A 409 28.31 8.68 8.98
N LEU A 410 29.22 7.90 8.44
CA LEU A 410 28.97 6.58 7.87
C LEU A 410 30.07 5.58 8.24
N GLY A 411 29.70 4.32 8.39
CA GLY A 411 30.66 3.22 8.57
C GLY A 411 31.36 2.90 7.25
N VAL A 412 30.60 2.49 6.25
CA VAL A 412 31.07 2.22 4.88
C VAL A 412 30.21 3.00 3.91
N ALA A 413 30.82 3.81 3.04
CA ALA A 413 30.03 4.59 2.08
C ALA A 413 29.35 3.71 1.04
N PHE A 414 30.07 2.75 0.45
CA PHE A 414 29.60 1.87 -0.59
C PHE A 414 29.97 0.41 -0.28
N HIS A 415 28.96 -0.42 -0.05
CA HIS A 415 29.07 -1.89 -0.11
C HIS A 415 28.58 -2.34 -1.49
N LEU A 416 29.42 -2.98 -2.27
CA LEU A 416 29.07 -3.50 -3.59
C LEU A 416 29.16 -5.01 -3.58
N GLY A 417 28.07 -5.70 -3.91
CA GLY A 417 28.02 -7.14 -4.08
C GLY A 417 28.84 -7.63 -5.27
N LYS A 418 28.33 -8.57 -6.05
CA LYS A 418 29.06 -9.12 -7.20
C LYS A 418 28.69 -8.39 -8.50
N ASN A 419 29.67 -8.23 -9.39
CA ASN A 419 29.48 -7.67 -10.75
C ASN A 419 28.76 -6.32 -10.76
N MET A 420 28.98 -5.49 -9.74
CA MET A 420 28.41 -4.15 -9.65
C MET A 420 29.34 -3.12 -10.27
N LYS A 421 28.83 -2.33 -11.20
CA LYS A 421 29.52 -1.16 -11.75
C LYS A 421 28.76 0.09 -11.37
N VAL A 422 29.35 0.90 -10.47
CA VAL A 422 28.73 2.10 -9.92
C VAL A 422 29.56 3.33 -10.33
N ASP A 423 28.89 4.33 -10.87
CA ASP A 423 29.45 5.66 -11.13
C ASP A 423 28.89 6.65 -10.07
N ALA A 424 29.75 7.17 -9.19
CA ALA A 424 29.38 8.07 -8.11
C ALA A 424 30.00 9.45 -8.35
N LYS A 425 29.18 10.51 -8.13
CA LYS A 425 29.58 11.91 -8.35
C LYS A 425 29.09 12.81 -7.24
N ASN A 426 29.93 13.76 -6.84
CA ASN A 426 29.61 14.75 -5.81
C ASN A 426 29.15 14.09 -4.50
N ILE A 427 30.03 13.27 -3.92
CA ILE A 427 29.81 12.56 -2.67
C ILE A 427 30.54 13.30 -1.55
N ASN A 428 29.81 13.77 -0.55
CA ASN A 428 30.36 14.51 0.58
C ASN A 428 30.00 13.81 1.89
N ILE A 429 31.01 13.35 2.63
CA ILE A 429 30.86 12.65 3.92
C ILE A 429 31.78 13.32 4.93
N GLU A 430 31.22 13.85 6.02
CA GLU A 430 32.00 14.55 7.04
C GLU A 430 32.91 13.62 7.85
N THR A 431 32.39 12.45 8.25
CA THR A 431 33.11 11.39 8.95
C THR A 431 32.86 10.05 8.30
N LEU A 432 33.91 9.39 7.84
CA LEU A 432 33.83 8.14 7.10
C LEU A 432 34.81 7.12 7.68
N GLY A 433 34.33 5.89 7.93
CA GLY A 433 35.18 4.75 8.24
C GLY A 433 35.87 4.22 6.98
N ILE A 434 35.12 3.60 6.07
CA ILE A 434 35.61 2.99 4.83
C ILE A 434 34.83 3.52 3.64
N MET A 435 35.56 3.89 2.55
CA MET A 435 34.90 4.38 1.34
C MET A 435 34.20 3.25 0.56
N LEU A 436 34.87 2.12 0.41
CA LEU A 436 34.40 1.04 -0.46
C LEU A 436 34.72 -0.34 0.13
N GLU A 437 33.70 -1.20 0.21
CA GLU A 437 33.83 -2.65 0.28
C GLU A 437 33.21 -3.25 -0.96
N LYS A 438 33.91 -4.16 -1.67
CA LYS A 438 33.42 -4.69 -2.94
C LYS A 438 33.65 -6.18 -3.09
N GLY A 439 32.65 -6.87 -3.67
CA GLY A 439 32.73 -8.24 -4.11
C GLY A 439 33.40 -8.40 -5.46
N GLU A 440 33.53 -9.65 -5.89
CA GLU A 440 34.18 -10.03 -7.14
C GLU A 440 33.51 -9.37 -8.36
N GLY A 441 34.32 -8.85 -9.28
CA GLY A 441 33.87 -8.23 -10.54
C GLY A 441 33.24 -6.85 -10.36
N SER A 442 33.28 -6.26 -9.15
CA SER A 442 32.69 -4.96 -8.88
C SER A 442 33.70 -3.81 -8.92
N SER A 443 33.23 -2.64 -9.35
CA SER A 443 34.03 -1.42 -9.41
C SER A 443 33.21 -0.18 -9.04
N LEU A 444 33.85 0.80 -8.42
CA LEU A 444 33.34 2.12 -8.13
C LEU A 444 34.18 3.15 -8.88
N THR A 445 33.54 4.01 -9.65
CA THR A 445 34.15 5.21 -10.21
C THR A 445 33.66 6.42 -9.40
N LEU A 446 34.55 7.16 -8.77
CA LEU A 446 34.24 8.35 -7.99
C LEU A 446 34.79 9.59 -8.71
N ASP A 447 33.90 10.50 -9.13
CA ASP A 447 34.25 11.70 -9.90
C ASP A 447 35.19 11.42 -11.09
N GLY A 448 34.91 10.31 -11.81
CA GLY A 448 35.65 9.87 -12.99
C GLY A 448 36.96 9.11 -12.71
N LYS A 449 37.25 8.78 -11.44
CA LYS A 449 38.43 7.98 -11.06
C LYS A 449 38.01 6.67 -10.44
N GLU A 450 38.62 5.59 -10.84
CA GLU A 450 38.38 4.27 -10.19
C GLU A 450 39.00 4.24 -8.79
N VAL A 451 38.21 3.67 -7.84
CA VAL A 451 38.54 3.54 -6.41
C VAL A 451 38.80 2.09 -6.06
#